data_f627b6a8d37488baef419378e3166868
#
_entry.id   f627b6a8d37488baef419378e3166868
#
_cell.length_a   1.000
_cell.length_b   1.000
_cell.length_c   1.000
_cell.angle_alpha   90.00
_cell.angle_beta   90.00
_cell.angle_gamma   90.00
#
_symmetry.space_group_name_H-M   'P 1'
#
loop_
_entity.id
_entity.type
_entity.pdbx_description
1 polymer ?
#
loop_
_entity_poly.entity_id
_entity_poly.type
_entity_poly.pdbx_seq_one_letter_code
_entity_poly.pdbx_strand_id
1 'polypeptide(L)'
;MERVFKRKLYAELLDWKRTANGKTALLIEGARRVGKSTLAEYFAQQEYDTYILVDFNKAPKHIKELFEDLTDLNNIFLRLQQHYHVILKPRKSLIVFDEVQNCPLARQAIKYLVQDGRYDYIETGSLISIKKNTQHIT
;
A
#
# COMPACT_ATOMS: atom_id res chain seq x y z
N MET A 1 9.39 7.12 -23.21
CA MET A 1 8.81 5.81 -22.83
C MET A 1 8.38 5.78 -21.37
N GLU A 2 9.29 6.07 -20.49
CA GLU A 2 8.98 6.07 -19.06
C GLU A 2 7.86 7.03 -18.69
N ARG A 3 7.88 8.24 -19.27
CA ARG A 3 6.85 9.23 -19.00
C ARG A 3 5.47 8.74 -19.45
N VAL A 4 5.41 8.10 -20.61
CA VAL A 4 4.14 7.59 -21.14
C VAL A 4 3.61 6.47 -20.25
N PHE A 5 4.50 5.58 -19.78
CA PHE A 5 4.13 4.51 -18.88
C PHE A 5 3.57 5.07 -17.57
N LYS A 6 4.23 6.07 -17.01
CA LYS A 6 3.78 6.66 -15.74
C LYS A 6 2.43 7.36 -15.87
N ARG A 7 2.18 8.04 -16.98
CA ARG A 7 0.88 8.68 -17.19
C ARG A 7 -0.24 7.66 -17.29
N LYS A 8 0.02 6.60 -18.03
CA LYS A 8 -0.97 5.54 -18.19
C LYS A 8 -1.27 4.87 -16.86
N LEU A 9 -0.24 4.56 -16.10
CA LEU A 9 -0.43 3.93 -14.81
C LEU A 9 -1.13 4.87 -13.83
N TYR A 10 -0.80 6.16 -13.85
CA TYR A 10 -1.48 7.13 -12.99
C TYR A 10 -2.98 7.18 -13.30
N ALA A 11 -3.33 7.15 -14.57
CA ALA A 11 -4.73 7.13 -14.97
C ALA A 11 -5.44 5.88 -14.45
N GLU A 12 -4.76 4.75 -14.47
CA GLU A 12 -5.31 3.51 -13.93
C GLU A 12 -5.49 3.60 -12.42
N LEU A 13 -4.58 4.27 -11.72
CA LEU A 13 -4.70 4.47 -10.28
C LEU A 13 -5.92 5.35 -9.96
N LEU A 14 -6.13 6.39 -10.73
CA LEU A 14 -7.31 7.25 -10.56
C LEU A 14 -8.59 6.47 -10.77
N ASP A 15 -8.63 5.66 -11.80
CA ASP A 15 -9.79 4.84 -12.09
C ASP A 15 -10.07 3.85 -10.96
N TRP A 16 -9.02 3.20 -10.48
CA TRP A 16 -9.15 2.28 -9.35
C TRP A 16 -9.70 3.00 -8.13
N LYS A 17 -9.15 4.18 -7.79
CA LYS A 17 -9.61 4.92 -6.60
C LYS A 17 -11.11 5.19 -6.68
N ARG A 18 -11.56 5.60 -7.85
CA ARG A 18 -12.96 5.95 -8.03
C ARG A 18 -13.88 4.73 -8.02
N THR A 19 -13.50 3.67 -8.74
CA THR A 19 -14.37 2.52 -8.92
C THR A 19 -14.34 1.55 -7.75
N ALA A 20 -13.18 1.35 -7.12
CA ALA A 20 -13.06 0.45 -5.98
C ALA A 20 -13.67 1.03 -4.72
N ASN A 21 -13.52 2.33 -4.54
CA ASN A 21 -14.09 3.04 -3.40
C ASN A 21 -13.82 2.34 -2.06
N GLY A 22 -12.57 1.93 -1.87
CA GLY A 22 -12.13 1.30 -0.63
C GLY A 22 -12.42 -0.19 -0.51
N LYS A 23 -13.03 -0.80 -1.50
CA LYS A 23 -13.42 -2.21 -1.42
C LYS A 23 -12.33 -3.19 -1.84
N THR A 24 -11.31 -2.72 -2.53
CA THR A 24 -10.19 -3.56 -2.94
C THR A 24 -8.90 -2.78 -2.81
N ALA A 25 -7.81 -3.50 -2.50
CA ALA A 25 -6.48 -2.94 -2.59
C ALA A 25 -5.97 -3.10 -4.00
N LEU A 26 -4.98 -2.29 -4.37
CA LEU A 26 -4.36 -2.39 -5.69
C LEU A 26 -2.91 -2.83 -5.54
N LEU A 27 -2.50 -3.80 -6.34
CA LEU A 27 -1.11 -4.24 -6.37
C LEU A 27 -0.44 -3.71 -7.63
N ILE A 28 0.64 -2.96 -7.45
CA ILE A 28 1.48 -2.51 -8.55
C ILE A 28 2.72 -3.40 -8.53
N GLU A 29 2.87 -4.23 -9.56
CA GLU A 29 4.05 -5.08 -9.61
C GLU A 29 4.89 -4.77 -10.84
N GLY A 30 6.16 -5.14 -10.77
CA GLY A 30 7.09 -4.92 -11.85
C GLY A 30 8.52 -4.94 -11.37
N ALA A 31 9.43 -4.71 -12.28
CA ALA A 31 10.84 -4.67 -11.95
C ALA A 31 11.14 -3.48 -11.03
N ARG A 32 12.18 -3.62 -10.22
CA ARG A 32 12.55 -2.59 -9.26
C ARG A 32 12.69 -1.19 -9.82
N ARG A 33 13.11 -1.07 -11.06
CA ARG A 33 13.50 0.22 -11.63
C ARG A 33 12.41 0.92 -12.42
N VAL A 34 11.16 0.47 -12.32
CA VAL A 34 10.08 1.14 -13.05
C VAL A 34 9.46 2.30 -12.28
N GLY A 35 9.97 2.61 -11.08
CA GLY A 35 9.50 3.78 -10.35
C GLY A 35 8.14 3.61 -9.71
N LYS A 36 7.75 2.39 -9.38
CA LYS A 36 6.43 2.15 -8.81
C LYS A 36 6.23 2.77 -7.44
N SER A 37 7.27 2.75 -6.59
CA SER A 37 7.21 3.39 -5.27
C SER A 37 7.02 4.91 -5.40
N THR A 38 7.80 5.51 -6.27
CA THR A 38 7.73 6.95 -6.51
C THR A 38 6.37 7.35 -7.04
N LEU A 39 5.83 6.56 -7.96
CA LEU A 39 4.53 6.85 -8.52
C LEU A 39 3.42 6.69 -7.48
N ALA A 40 3.48 5.64 -6.67
CA ALA A 40 2.49 5.42 -5.62
C ALA A 40 2.50 6.57 -4.62
N GLU A 41 3.69 7.03 -4.24
CA GLU A 41 3.79 8.14 -3.31
C GLU A 41 3.29 9.44 -3.93
N TYR A 42 3.64 9.70 -5.18
CA TYR A 42 3.15 10.88 -5.88
C TYR A 42 1.62 10.87 -5.96
N PHE A 43 1.04 9.71 -6.30
CA PHE A 43 -0.40 9.56 -6.35
C PHE A 43 -1.03 9.85 -4.98
N ALA A 44 -0.41 9.33 -3.91
CA ALA A 44 -0.88 9.57 -2.56
C ALA A 44 -0.89 11.07 -2.23
N GLN A 45 0.19 11.77 -2.61
CA GLN A 45 0.32 13.20 -2.35
C GLN A 45 -0.74 14.02 -3.09
N GLN A 46 -1.08 13.60 -4.31
CA GLN A 46 -2.01 14.36 -5.13
C GLN A 46 -3.48 14.07 -4.82
N GLU A 47 -3.78 12.85 -4.42
CA GLU A 47 -5.17 12.40 -4.38
C GLU A 47 -5.74 12.18 -2.98
N TYR A 48 -4.92 12.26 -1.95
CA TYR A 48 -5.36 11.99 -0.58
C TYR A 48 -4.95 13.12 0.36
N ASP A 49 -5.68 13.27 1.45
CA ASP A 49 -5.36 14.30 2.45
C ASP A 49 -4.08 13.97 3.19
N THR A 50 -3.92 12.71 3.59
CA THR A 50 -2.71 12.22 4.21
C THR A 50 -2.42 10.82 3.72
N TYR A 51 -1.16 10.37 3.91
CA TYR A 51 -0.78 9.03 3.52
C TYR A 51 0.38 8.55 4.37
N ILE A 52 0.52 7.24 4.44
CA ILE A 52 1.69 6.59 5.05
C ILE A 52 2.25 5.63 4.01
N LEU A 53 3.56 5.70 3.78
CA LEU A 53 4.25 4.73 2.95
C LEU A 53 5.15 3.90 3.85
N VAL A 54 4.85 2.61 3.94
CA VAL A 54 5.65 1.67 4.73
C VAL A 54 6.59 0.96 3.77
N ASP A 55 7.87 1.31 3.84
CA ASP A 55 8.90 0.68 3.01
C ASP A 55 9.40 -0.57 3.74
N PHE A 56 8.97 -1.74 3.29
CA PHE A 56 9.31 -2.98 3.98
C PHE A 56 10.76 -3.43 3.76
N ASN A 57 11.51 -2.73 2.92
CA ASN A 57 12.96 -2.94 2.88
C ASN A 57 13.64 -2.30 4.08
N LYS A 58 13.04 -1.25 4.65
CA LYS A 58 13.65 -0.47 5.74
C LYS A 58 12.85 -0.46 7.02
N ALA A 59 11.61 -0.91 7.00
CA ALA A 59 10.75 -0.83 8.17
C ALA A 59 11.36 -1.60 9.34
N PRO A 60 11.34 -1.02 10.54
CA PRO A 60 11.87 -1.72 11.70
C PRO A 60 11.01 -2.92 12.08
N LYS A 61 11.61 -3.81 12.85
CA LYS A 61 10.96 -5.04 13.24
C LYS A 61 9.62 -4.80 13.93
N HIS A 62 9.56 -3.80 14.81
CA HIS A 62 8.31 -3.56 15.55
C HIS A 62 7.16 -3.13 14.64
N ILE A 63 7.47 -2.51 13.51
CA ILE A 63 6.43 -2.16 12.53
C ILE A 63 5.97 -3.41 11.78
N LYS A 64 6.91 -4.24 11.36
CA LYS A 64 6.54 -5.49 10.68
C LYS A 64 5.70 -6.40 11.57
N GLU A 65 6.01 -6.43 12.85
CA GLU A 65 5.31 -7.27 13.81
C GLU A 65 3.89 -6.81 14.12
N LEU A 66 3.54 -5.58 13.78
CA LEU A 66 2.17 -5.11 13.98
C LEU A 66 1.14 -5.98 13.28
N PHE A 67 1.53 -6.60 12.17
CA PHE A 67 0.61 -7.38 11.36
C PHE A 67 0.46 -8.83 11.83
N GLU A 68 1.09 -9.19 12.95
CA GLU A 68 0.90 -10.50 13.55
C GLU A 68 -0.45 -10.63 14.23
N ASP A 69 -0.96 -9.53 14.78
CA ASP A 69 -2.22 -9.54 15.51
C ASP A 69 -3.26 -8.70 14.79
N LEU A 70 -4.17 -9.37 14.12
CA LEU A 70 -5.22 -8.70 13.33
C LEU A 70 -6.54 -8.57 14.11
N THR A 71 -6.53 -8.90 15.40
CA THR A 71 -7.73 -8.77 16.22
C THR A 71 -7.95 -7.34 16.68
N ASP A 72 -6.90 -6.51 16.66
CA ASP A 72 -7.00 -5.11 17.07
C ASP A 72 -6.40 -4.21 16.00
N LEU A 73 -7.21 -3.90 14.99
CA LEU A 73 -6.75 -3.05 13.90
C LEU A 73 -6.48 -1.63 14.36
N ASN A 74 -7.20 -1.17 15.40
CA ASN A 74 -6.96 0.17 15.93
C ASN A 74 -5.53 0.32 16.43
N ASN A 75 -4.97 -0.71 17.03
CA ASN A 75 -3.59 -0.68 17.48
C ASN A 75 -2.62 -0.55 16.30
N ILE A 76 -2.89 -1.27 15.20
CA ILE A 76 -2.06 -1.18 14.01
C ILE A 76 -2.03 0.27 13.51
N PHE A 77 -3.21 0.86 13.35
CA PHE A 77 -3.29 2.23 12.82
C PHE A 77 -2.68 3.24 13.78
N LEU A 78 -2.87 3.06 15.08
CA LEU A 78 -2.28 3.96 16.06
C LEU A 78 -0.76 3.94 16.00
N ARG A 79 -0.17 2.74 15.94
CA ARG A 79 1.28 2.61 15.90
C ARG A 79 1.87 3.14 14.61
N LEU A 80 1.18 2.91 13.48
CA LEU A 80 1.64 3.47 12.22
C LEU A 80 1.63 5.00 12.25
N GLN A 81 0.56 5.58 12.77
CA GLN A 81 0.46 7.04 12.87
C GLN A 81 1.55 7.61 13.78
N GLN A 82 1.84 6.94 14.89
CA GLN A 82 2.88 7.38 15.81
C GLN A 82 4.26 7.31 15.18
N HIS A 83 4.55 6.21 14.50
CA HIS A 83 5.88 6.01 13.93
C HIS A 83 6.15 6.97 12.77
N TYR A 84 5.17 7.16 11.90
CA TYR A 84 5.35 7.98 10.71
C TYR A 84 4.94 9.43 10.89
N HIS A 85 4.42 9.79 12.07
CA HIS A 85 3.99 11.15 12.38
C HIS A 85 2.96 11.68 11.40
N VAL A 86 1.97 10.84 11.10
CA VAL A 86 0.89 11.15 10.16
C VAL A 86 -0.43 10.84 10.81
N ILE A 87 -1.41 11.71 10.62
CA ILE A 87 -2.77 11.45 11.09
C ILE A 87 -3.57 10.87 9.93
N LEU A 88 -4.07 9.65 10.10
CA LEU A 88 -4.89 9.00 9.09
C LEU A 88 -6.34 9.45 9.22
N LYS A 89 -6.97 9.73 8.09
CA LYS A 89 -8.35 10.20 8.04
C LYS A 89 -9.22 9.19 7.29
N PRO A 90 -10.27 8.66 7.94
CA PRO A 90 -11.14 7.67 7.28
C PRO A 90 -11.66 8.17 5.93
N ARG A 91 -11.53 7.35 4.93
CA ARG A 91 -11.89 7.56 3.52
C ARG A 91 -11.15 8.72 2.84
N LYS A 92 -10.11 9.27 3.48
CA LYS A 92 -9.32 10.35 2.91
C LYS A 92 -7.82 10.11 2.96
N SER A 93 -7.40 8.95 3.43
CA SER A 93 -5.99 8.60 3.54
C SER A 93 -5.68 7.32 2.79
N LEU A 94 -4.43 7.24 2.34
CA LEU A 94 -3.90 6.07 1.64
C LEU A 94 -2.75 5.49 2.45
N ILE A 95 -2.71 4.17 2.53
CA ILE A 95 -1.56 3.46 3.10
C ILE A 95 -0.92 2.67 1.96
N VAL A 96 0.36 2.90 1.73
CA VAL A 96 1.13 2.20 0.70
C VAL A 96 2.05 1.19 1.40
N PHE A 97 1.90 -0.07 1.03
CA PHE A 97 2.81 -1.14 1.47
C PHE A 97 3.83 -1.37 0.37
N ASP A 98 5.01 -0.77 0.54
CA ASP A 98 6.05 -0.78 -0.49
C ASP A 98 6.96 -1.99 -0.32
N GLU A 99 7.20 -2.70 -1.41
CA GLU A 99 7.97 -3.96 -1.43
C GLU A 99 7.37 -4.96 -0.44
N VAL A 100 6.08 -5.19 -0.58
CA VAL A 100 5.27 -5.95 0.38
C VAL A 100 5.72 -7.41 0.52
N GLN A 101 6.40 -7.96 -0.50
CA GLN A 101 6.91 -9.32 -0.41
C GLN A 101 7.92 -9.49 0.74
N ASN A 102 8.50 -8.40 1.22
CA ASN A 102 9.46 -8.44 2.32
C ASN A 102 8.76 -8.49 3.69
N CYS A 103 7.44 -8.47 3.72
CA CYS A 103 6.67 -8.64 4.94
C CYS A 103 5.41 -9.45 4.62
N PRO A 104 5.52 -10.79 4.59
CA PRO A 104 4.36 -11.63 4.27
C PRO A 104 3.17 -11.41 5.19
N LEU A 105 3.44 -11.07 6.46
CA LEU A 105 2.36 -10.78 7.40
C LEU A 105 1.52 -9.59 6.95
N ALA A 106 2.18 -8.53 6.46
CA ALA A 106 1.46 -7.37 5.97
C ALA A 106 0.62 -7.73 4.74
N ARG A 107 1.18 -8.54 3.85
CA ARG A 107 0.44 -8.95 2.68
C ARG A 107 -0.80 -9.77 3.03
N GLN A 108 -0.66 -10.66 4.03
CA GLN A 108 -1.81 -11.43 4.50
C GLN A 108 -2.84 -10.55 5.18
N ALA A 109 -2.40 -9.47 5.80
CA ALA A 109 -3.30 -8.58 6.53
C ALA A 109 -4.18 -7.74 5.62
N ILE A 110 -3.78 -7.54 4.38
CA ILE A 110 -4.45 -6.57 3.48
C ILE A 110 -5.96 -6.82 3.41
N LYS A 111 -6.39 -8.05 3.26
CA LYS A 111 -7.83 -8.28 3.11
C LYS A 111 -8.62 -7.86 4.33
N TYR A 112 -8.04 -8.01 5.51
CA TYR A 112 -8.72 -7.59 6.74
C TYR A 112 -8.73 -6.08 6.88
N LEU A 113 -7.64 -5.44 6.47
CA LEU A 113 -7.56 -3.98 6.49
C LEU A 113 -8.55 -3.37 5.50
N VAL A 114 -8.69 -3.99 4.33
CA VAL A 114 -9.66 -3.53 3.33
C VAL A 114 -11.08 -3.74 3.84
N GLN A 115 -11.37 -4.87 4.48
CA GLN A 115 -12.69 -5.12 5.05
C GLN A 115 -13.07 -4.08 6.10
N ASP A 116 -12.09 -3.61 6.88
CA ASP A 116 -12.31 -2.55 7.84
C ASP A 116 -12.83 -1.28 7.16
N GLY A 117 -12.34 -0.98 5.97
CA GLY A 117 -12.91 0.06 5.12
C GLY A 117 -12.52 1.49 5.41
N ARG A 118 -11.68 1.74 6.42
CA ARG A 118 -11.34 3.13 6.78
C ARG A 118 -10.44 3.81 5.77
N TYR A 119 -9.49 3.08 5.19
CA TYR A 119 -8.45 3.67 4.34
C TYR A 119 -8.36 2.92 3.03
N ASP A 120 -7.72 3.56 2.04
CA ASP A 120 -7.38 2.89 0.80
C ASP A 120 -5.98 2.29 0.91
N TYR A 121 -5.71 1.25 0.14
CA TYR A 121 -4.44 0.52 0.21
C TYR A 121 -3.87 0.27 -1.17
N ILE A 122 -2.57 0.56 -1.32
CA ILE A 122 -1.81 0.18 -2.50
C ILE A 122 -0.62 -0.65 -2.03
N GLU A 123 -0.37 -1.76 -2.70
CA GLU A 123 0.81 -2.57 -2.47
C GLU A 123 1.73 -2.44 -3.67
N THR A 124 3.03 -2.41 -3.43
CA THR A 124 3.99 -2.56 -4.51
C THR A 124 4.83 -3.80 -4.25
N GLY A 125 5.35 -4.39 -5.31
CA GLY A 125 6.20 -5.55 -5.16
C GLY A 125 7.02 -5.80 -6.40
N SER A 126 8.20 -6.40 -6.19
CA SER A 126 9.04 -6.82 -7.29
C SER A 126 8.50 -8.11 -7.88
N LEU A 127 8.47 -8.19 -9.19
CA LEU A 127 7.87 -9.30 -9.91
C LEU A 127 8.45 -10.66 -9.49
N ILE A 128 9.74 -10.72 -9.28
CA ILE A 128 10.41 -11.97 -8.94
C ILE A 128 9.91 -12.56 -7.62
N SER A 129 9.81 -11.71 -6.58
CA SER A 129 9.37 -12.17 -5.26
C SER A 129 7.89 -12.53 -5.24
N ILE A 130 7.07 -11.74 -5.90
CA ILE A 130 5.63 -11.99 -5.94
C ILE A 130 5.33 -13.28 -6.69
N LYS A 131 6.10 -13.57 -7.72
CA LYS A 131 5.93 -14.76 -8.52
C LYS A 131 6.07 -16.04 -7.70
N LYS A 132 6.96 -16.04 -6.71
CA LYS A 132 7.13 -17.18 -5.82
C LYS A 132 5.89 -17.44 -4.98
N ASN A 133 5.16 -16.42 -4.66
CA ASN A 133 3.97 -16.52 -3.81
C ASN A 133 2.69 -16.67 -4.62
N THR A 134 2.78 -16.61 -5.91
CA THR A 134 1.77 -16.97 -6.90
C THR A 134 0.49 -16.20 -6.96
N GLN A 135 0.16 -15.35 -6.05
CA GLN A 135 -1.11 -14.67 -6.08
C GLN A 135 -0.97 -13.20 -6.40
N HIS A 136 -1.65 -12.75 -7.43
CA HIS A 136 -1.74 -11.34 -7.78
C HIS A 136 -3.12 -10.83 -7.44
N ILE A 137 -3.16 -9.62 -6.87
CA ILE A 137 -4.41 -9.00 -6.46
C ILE A 137 -4.63 -7.77 -7.30
N THR A 138 -4.54 -7.75 -8.49
CA THR A 138 -4.82 -6.57 -9.33
C THR A 138 -6.20 -6.62 -9.90
#